data_7ed259b7dbaf0be441e2ed872609d6e7
#
_entry.id   7ed259b7dbaf0be441e2ed872609d6e7
#
_cell.length_a   1.000
_cell.length_b   1.000
_cell.length_c   1.000
_cell.angle_alpha   90.00
_cell.angle_beta   90.00
_cell.angle_gamma   90.00
#
_symmetry.space_group_name_H-M   'P 1'
#
loop_
_entity.id
_entity.type
_entity.pdbx_description
1 polymer ?
#
loop_
_entity_poly.entity_id
_entity_poly.type
_entity_poly.pdbx_seq_one_letter_code
_entity_poly.pdbx_strand_id
1 'polypeptide(L)'
;TVGDPITWTITIASMTDETLTLDVTDKLEGVTLTDEEGNTVTNPVIVEGWTYATLYASYQTSLDDVDQKIVNTVVVTDTVHPEDPPVEVPADPVEVKPYAITITPADIVIYTGGTGYSGVLDDAGDFVGSMEQGLPEPGYHIDLPDSVEAWLTSHGVDLTQAANLADYLSFYYYDQ
;
A
#
# COMPACT_ATOMS: atom_id res chain seq x y z
N THR A 1 -5.81 0.88 3.28
CA THR A 1 -6.01 0.25 1.96
C THR A 1 -4.70 -0.23 1.37
N VAL A 2 -4.78 -1.03 0.31
CA VAL A 2 -3.58 -1.40 -0.46
C VAL A 2 -2.87 -0.14 -0.96
N GLY A 3 -1.54 -0.14 -0.89
CA GLY A 3 -0.72 1.02 -1.21
C GLY A 3 -0.51 2.02 -0.05
N ASP A 4 -1.30 1.91 1.01
CA ASP A 4 -1.11 2.73 2.20
C ASP A 4 -0.12 2.07 3.18
N PRO A 5 0.73 2.83 3.88
CA PRO A 5 1.58 2.25 4.91
C PRO A 5 0.76 1.88 6.15
N ILE A 6 1.09 0.75 6.77
CA ILE A 6 0.67 0.41 8.12
C ILE A 6 1.78 0.84 9.07
N THR A 7 1.43 1.59 10.11
CA THR A 7 2.41 2.04 11.10
C THR A 7 1.98 1.60 12.49
N TRP A 8 2.89 0.97 13.21
CA TRP A 8 2.72 0.59 14.62
C TRP A 8 3.63 1.42 15.49
N THR A 9 3.14 1.81 16.64
CA THR A 9 3.93 2.50 17.67
C THR A 9 4.42 1.48 18.70
N ILE A 10 5.71 1.50 18.96
CA ILE A 10 6.39 0.63 19.91
C ILE A 10 6.88 1.51 21.06
N THR A 11 6.45 1.23 22.27
CA THR A 11 6.94 1.94 23.46
C THR A 11 7.71 0.96 24.34
N ILE A 12 8.96 1.29 24.61
CA ILE A 12 9.85 0.54 25.48
C ILE A 12 10.13 1.41 26.70
N ALA A 13 9.81 0.91 27.89
CA ALA A 13 9.99 1.67 29.12
C ALA A 13 10.85 0.89 30.14
N SER A 14 11.82 1.57 30.74
CA SER A 14 12.47 1.08 31.96
C SER A 14 11.67 1.50 33.18
N MET A 15 11.21 0.53 33.94
CA MET A 15 10.44 0.74 35.16
C MET A 15 11.32 0.62 36.43
N THR A 16 12.64 0.66 36.26
CA THR A 16 13.65 0.61 37.30
C THR A 16 14.66 1.73 37.10
N ASP A 17 15.65 1.84 37.96
CA ASP A 17 16.79 2.74 37.82
C ASP A 17 17.88 2.21 36.87
N GLU A 18 17.68 1.01 36.33
CA GLU A 18 18.61 0.39 35.40
C GLU A 18 18.41 0.89 33.98
N THR A 19 19.51 1.13 33.28
CA THR A 19 19.52 1.42 31.83
C THR A 19 19.39 0.13 31.05
N LEU A 20 18.39 0.06 30.16
CA LEU A 20 18.23 -1.05 29.25
C LEU A 20 19.05 -0.84 27.99
N THR A 21 19.70 -1.89 27.52
CA THR A 21 20.46 -1.89 26.25
C THR A 21 19.92 -3.05 25.40
N LEU A 22 19.11 -2.70 24.40
CA LEU A 22 18.21 -3.63 23.74
C LEU A 22 18.45 -3.69 22.22
N ASP A 23 18.49 -4.89 21.68
CA ASP A 23 18.30 -5.08 20.24
C ASP A 23 16.82 -5.21 19.92
N VAL A 24 16.34 -4.34 19.05
CA VAL A 24 14.95 -4.30 18.59
C VAL A 24 14.91 -4.70 17.12
N THR A 25 14.16 -5.76 16.82
CA THR A 25 13.97 -6.27 15.47
C THR A 25 12.48 -6.56 15.22
N ASP A 26 12.15 -6.82 13.98
CA ASP A 26 10.80 -7.13 13.56
C ASP A 26 10.77 -8.46 12.80
N LYS A 27 9.72 -9.28 13.02
CA LYS A 27 9.54 -10.54 12.30
C LYS A 27 8.87 -10.38 10.94
N LEU A 28 8.14 -9.29 10.75
CA LEU A 28 7.50 -9.00 9.47
C LEU A 28 8.56 -8.48 8.49
N GLU A 29 8.77 -9.23 7.42
CA GLU A 29 9.70 -8.83 6.36
C GLU A 29 9.26 -7.54 5.69
N GLY A 30 10.20 -6.65 5.36
CA GLY A 30 9.92 -5.37 4.73
C GLY A 30 9.52 -4.24 5.69
N VAL A 31 9.49 -4.48 7.00
CA VAL A 31 9.27 -3.43 7.99
C VAL A 31 10.50 -2.54 8.12
N THR A 32 10.27 -1.23 8.20
CA THR A 32 11.27 -0.24 8.55
C THR A 32 11.00 0.27 9.97
N LEU A 33 12.02 0.21 10.84
CA LEU A 33 11.97 0.76 12.18
C LEU A 33 12.60 2.15 12.22
N THR A 34 11.88 3.13 12.78
CA THR A 34 12.36 4.51 12.95
C THR A 34 12.17 5.00 14.38
N ASP A 35 12.96 6.00 14.79
CA ASP A 35 12.77 6.74 16.03
C ASP A 35 11.73 7.87 15.87
N GLU A 36 11.54 8.68 16.93
CA GLU A 36 10.60 9.82 16.93
C GLU A 36 10.99 10.93 15.94
N GLU A 37 12.26 11.03 15.59
CA GLU A 37 12.78 11.99 14.60
C GLU A 37 12.70 11.46 13.17
N GLY A 38 12.28 10.19 12.98
CA GLY A 38 12.17 9.54 11.67
C GLY A 38 13.49 8.93 11.15
N ASN A 39 14.53 8.85 11.99
CA ASN A 39 15.78 8.17 11.62
C ASN A 39 15.60 6.65 11.77
N THR A 40 16.27 5.90 10.88
CA THR A 40 16.30 4.44 11.01
C THR A 40 16.93 4.02 12.34
N VAL A 41 16.23 3.14 13.06
CA VAL A 41 16.70 2.60 14.34
C VAL A 41 18.02 1.87 14.14
N THR A 42 19.00 2.21 14.98
CA THR A 42 20.29 1.53 15.05
C THR A 42 20.40 0.81 16.38
N ASN A 43 20.56 -0.50 16.34
CA ASN A 43 20.78 -1.29 17.56
C ASN A 43 22.22 -1.10 18.09
N PRO A 44 22.41 -1.14 19.41
CA PRO A 44 21.37 -1.30 20.42
C PRO A 44 20.61 0.01 20.70
N VAL A 45 19.31 -0.12 21.01
CA VAL A 45 18.47 0.96 21.54
C VAL A 45 18.76 1.07 23.05
N ILE A 46 19.02 2.28 23.53
CA ILE A 46 19.30 2.56 24.94
C ILE A 46 18.10 3.27 25.55
N VAL A 47 17.58 2.72 26.67
CA VAL A 47 16.50 3.32 27.44
C VAL A 47 17.01 3.53 28.86
N GLU A 48 17.17 4.78 29.26
CA GLU A 48 17.65 5.11 30.61
C GLU A 48 16.62 4.71 31.69
N GLY A 49 17.10 4.51 32.92
CA GLY A 49 16.25 4.17 34.04
C GLY A 49 15.11 5.18 34.26
N TRP A 50 13.91 4.69 34.50
CA TRP A 50 12.68 5.49 34.68
C TRP A 50 12.29 6.35 33.47
N THR A 51 12.76 5.97 32.28
CA THR A 51 12.39 6.64 31.02
C THR A 51 11.76 5.66 30.03
N TYR A 52 11.38 6.17 28.87
CA TYR A 52 10.89 5.36 27.76
C TYR A 52 11.48 5.84 26.44
N ALA A 53 11.48 4.95 25.46
CA ALA A 53 11.75 5.25 24.07
C ALA A 53 10.53 4.87 23.22
N THR A 54 10.20 5.70 22.25
CA THR A 54 9.16 5.44 21.26
C THR A 54 9.80 5.15 19.91
N LEU A 55 9.40 4.04 19.30
CA LEU A 55 9.81 3.66 17.96
C LEU A 55 8.58 3.44 17.09
N TYR A 56 8.76 3.54 15.80
CA TYR A 56 7.71 3.28 14.80
C TYR A 56 8.15 2.17 13.87
N ALA A 57 7.27 1.17 13.70
CA ALA A 57 7.42 0.14 12.69
C ALA A 57 6.49 0.47 11.52
N SER A 58 7.03 0.62 10.33
CA SER A 58 6.25 0.95 9.13
C SER A 58 6.40 -0.15 8.08
N TYR A 59 5.29 -0.62 7.55
CA TYR A 59 5.19 -1.61 6.50
C TYR A 59 4.39 -1.05 5.32
N GLN A 60 4.97 -1.06 4.13
CA GLN A 60 4.29 -0.61 2.92
C GLN A 60 3.45 -1.76 2.35
N THR A 61 2.13 -1.59 2.34
CA THR A 61 1.23 -2.62 1.81
C THR A 61 1.33 -2.74 0.29
N SER A 62 1.13 -3.94 -0.22
CA SER A 62 1.16 -4.31 -1.63
C SER A 62 -0.12 -5.00 -2.07
N LEU A 63 -0.24 -5.32 -3.35
CA LEU A 63 -1.37 -6.08 -3.88
C LEU A 63 -1.48 -7.49 -3.30
N ASP A 64 -0.35 -8.09 -2.95
CA ASP A 64 -0.30 -9.44 -2.37
C ASP A 64 -0.91 -9.48 -0.96
N ASP A 65 -1.02 -8.32 -0.31
CA ASP A 65 -1.58 -8.18 1.03
C ASP A 65 -3.11 -8.01 1.04
N VAL A 66 -3.74 -7.83 -0.13
CA VAL A 66 -5.19 -7.64 -0.22
C VAL A 66 -5.92 -8.84 0.35
N ASP A 67 -6.90 -8.57 1.20
CA ASP A 67 -7.68 -9.55 1.96
C ASP A 67 -6.84 -10.42 2.93
N GLN A 68 -5.56 -10.05 3.13
CA GLN A 68 -4.71 -10.66 4.16
C GLN A 68 -4.83 -9.92 5.49
N LYS A 69 -4.50 -10.64 6.56
CA LYS A 69 -4.33 -10.07 7.89
C LYS A 69 -2.84 -9.93 8.18
N ILE A 70 -2.35 -8.71 8.13
CA ILE A 70 -0.96 -8.41 8.46
C ILE A 70 -0.81 -8.33 9.97
N VAL A 71 0.07 -9.17 10.50
CA VAL A 71 0.43 -9.20 11.93
C VAL A 71 1.88 -8.79 12.07
N ASN A 72 2.11 -7.72 12.79
CA ASN A 72 3.47 -7.33 13.14
C ASN A 72 3.86 -7.99 14.48
N THR A 73 5.11 -8.42 14.60
CA THR A 73 5.68 -8.95 15.84
C THR A 73 7.06 -8.38 16.06
N VAL A 74 7.15 -7.50 17.04
CA VAL A 74 8.43 -6.93 17.46
C VAL A 74 9.14 -7.90 18.38
N VAL A 75 10.43 -8.06 18.21
CA VAL A 75 11.31 -8.89 19.06
C VAL A 75 12.32 -7.97 19.73
N VAL A 76 12.35 -8.03 21.06
CA VAL A 76 13.27 -7.26 21.90
C VAL A 76 14.18 -8.21 22.64
N THR A 77 15.48 -8.03 22.51
CA THR A 77 16.52 -8.83 23.18
C THR A 77 17.37 -7.94 24.05
N ASP A 78 17.52 -8.31 25.33
CA ASP A 78 18.47 -7.64 26.22
C ASP A 78 19.90 -8.07 25.83
N THR A 79 20.75 -7.09 25.49
CA THR A 79 22.13 -7.37 25.09
C THR A 79 23.09 -7.47 26.27
N VAL A 80 22.65 -7.02 27.46
CA VAL A 80 23.42 -7.12 28.71
C VAL A 80 23.17 -8.48 29.39
N HIS A 81 21.95 -9.01 29.24
CA HIS A 81 21.56 -10.31 29.81
C HIS A 81 21.14 -11.26 28.66
N PRO A 82 22.10 -11.72 27.84
CA PRO A 82 21.81 -12.54 26.68
C PRO A 82 21.27 -13.95 27.00
N GLU A 83 21.32 -14.36 28.26
CA GLU A 83 20.71 -15.61 28.77
C GLU A 83 19.19 -15.49 28.92
N ASP A 84 18.66 -14.27 28.99
CA ASP A 84 17.23 -14.07 29.08
C ASP A 84 16.59 -14.27 27.68
N PRO A 85 15.43 -14.94 27.61
CA PRO A 85 14.80 -15.16 26.32
C PRO A 85 14.30 -13.83 25.72
N PRO A 86 14.38 -13.67 24.38
CA PRO A 86 13.80 -12.51 23.71
C PRO A 86 12.31 -12.36 24.04
N VAL A 87 11.89 -11.13 24.17
CA VAL A 87 10.47 -10.78 24.37
C VAL A 87 9.84 -10.52 23.01
N GLU A 88 8.79 -11.28 22.67
CA GLU A 88 8.03 -11.12 21.45
C GLU A 88 6.69 -10.44 21.77
N VAL A 89 6.43 -9.34 21.08
CA VAL A 89 5.20 -8.56 21.24
C VAL A 89 4.46 -8.51 19.91
N PRO A 90 3.42 -9.33 19.74
CA PRO A 90 2.57 -9.25 18.55
C PRO A 90 1.62 -8.05 18.65
N ALA A 91 1.42 -7.36 17.54
CA ALA A 91 0.38 -6.36 17.39
C ALA A 91 -0.96 -6.98 16.97
N ASP A 92 -2.03 -6.23 17.13
CA ASP A 92 -3.33 -6.62 16.59
C ASP A 92 -3.28 -6.72 15.05
N PRO A 93 -3.94 -7.74 14.47
CA PRO A 93 -3.98 -7.90 13.03
C PRO A 93 -4.62 -6.72 12.31
N VAL A 94 -3.99 -6.25 11.24
CA VAL A 94 -4.53 -5.22 10.34
C VAL A 94 -4.98 -5.89 9.03
N GLU A 95 -6.25 -5.76 8.67
CA GLU A 95 -6.77 -6.26 7.41
C GLU A 95 -6.54 -5.23 6.29
N VAL A 96 -5.88 -5.65 5.22
CA VAL A 96 -5.62 -4.79 4.06
C VAL A 96 -6.82 -4.88 3.11
N LYS A 97 -7.46 -3.74 2.89
CA LYS A 97 -8.60 -3.63 1.97
C LYS A 97 -8.13 -3.24 0.58
N PRO A 98 -8.78 -3.75 -0.50
CA PRO A 98 -8.56 -3.22 -1.83
C PRO A 98 -8.96 -1.75 -1.90
N TYR A 99 -8.40 -1.02 -2.84
CA TYR A 99 -8.87 0.34 -3.12
C TYR A 99 -10.27 0.27 -3.72
N ALA A 100 -11.24 0.92 -3.11
CA ALA A 100 -12.62 0.95 -3.59
C ALA A 100 -12.83 2.11 -4.55
N ILE A 101 -13.14 1.78 -5.80
CA ILE A 101 -13.50 2.75 -6.84
C ILE A 101 -15.01 2.65 -7.07
N THR A 102 -15.69 3.77 -7.10
CA THR A 102 -17.09 3.82 -7.55
C THR A 102 -17.10 4.31 -9.00
N ILE A 103 -17.45 3.42 -9.92
CA ILE A 103 -17.68 3.76 -11.32
C ILE A 103 -19.17 3.97 -11.51
N THR A 104 -19.56 5.12 -12.04
CA THR A 104 -20.94 5.43 -12.35
C THR A 104 -21.23 5.16 -13.83
N PRO A 105 -22.49 5.02 -14.27
CA PRO A 105 -22.81 4.87 -15.68
C PRO A 105 -22.32 6.02 -16.57
N ALA A 106 -22.06 7.19 -15.99
CA ALA A 106 -21.48 8.33 -16.72
C ALA A 106 -19.99 8.13 -17.05
N ASP A 107 -19.29 7.29 -16.27
CA ASP A 107 -17.87 7.00 -16.47
C ASP A 107 -17.67 5.85 -17.48
N ILE A 108 -18.75 5.27 -18.00
CA ILE A 108 -18.68 4.15 -18.94
C ILE A 108 -19.11 4.65 -20.32
N VAL A 109 -18.18 4.67 -21.25
CA VAL A 109 -18.48 4.98 -22.66
C VAL A 109 -18.52 3.70 -23.46
N ILE A 110 -19.69 3.43 -24.08
CA ILE A 110 -19.84 2.29 -24.98
C ILE A 110 -19.30 2.67 -26.35
N TYR A 111 -18.35 1.90 -26.78
CA TYR A 111 -17.66 2.10 -28.01
C TYR A 111 -18.05 1.01 -29.01
N THR A 112 -18.76 1.39 -30.06
CA THR A 112 -19.33 0.41 -30.99
C THR A 112 -18.48 0.24 -32.26
N GLY A 113 -17.32 0.89 -32.35
CA GLY A 113 -16.45 0.80 -33.52
C GLY A 113 -17.24 0.95 -34.83
N GLY A 114 -16.72 1.63 -35.78
CA GLY A 114 -17.33 1.77 -37.09
C GLY A 114 -16.29 1.58 -38.21
N THR A 115 -16.67 1.20 -39.42
CA THR A 115 -15.73 0.94 -40.50
C THR A 115 -14.89 2.17 -40.84
N GLY A 116 -13.56 2.04 -40.72
CA GLY A 116 -12.62 3.09 -41.10
C GLY A 116 -12.13 4.01 -39.99
N TYR A 117 -12.44 3.70 -38.71
CA TYR A 117 -11.99 4.52 -37.59
C TYR A 117 -11.02 3.74 -36.70
N SER A 118 -9.93 4.35 -36.33
CA SER A 118 -9.09 3.89 -35.21
C SER A 118 -8.79 5.06 -34.30
N GLY A 119 -8.80 4.82 -33.01
CA GLY A 119 -8.54 5.83 -32.00
C GLY A 119 -9.22 5.50 -30.69
N VAL A 120 -9.13 6.41 -29.77
CA VAL A 120 -9.75 6.35 -28.45
C VAL A 120 -10.73 7.51 -28.31
N LEU A 121 -11.64 7.42 -27.36
CA LEU A 121 -12.41 8.58 -26.92
C LEU A 121 -11.53 9.39 -25.98
N ASP A 122 -11.57 10.71 -26.08
CA ASP A 122 -10.94 11.59 -25.11
C ASP A 122 -11.83 11.78 -23.87
N ASP A 123 -11.33 12.54 -22.89
CA ASP A 123 -12.03 12.80 -21.62
C ASP A 123 -13.39 13.51 -21.81
N ALA A 124 -13.61 14.16 -22.95
CA ALA A 124 -14.88 14.76 -23.30
C ALA A 124 -15.84 13.78 -23.99
N GLY A 125 -15.39 12.55 -24.27
CA GLY A 125 -16.12 11.55 -25.02
C GLY A 125 -16.05 11.74 -26.53
N ASP A 126 -15.16 12.60 -27.00
CA ASP A 126 -14.94 12.84 -28.42
C ASP A 126 -13.95 11.83 -28.99
N PHE A 127 -14.21 11.34 -30.21
CA PHE A 127 -13.33 10.39 -30.86
C PHE A 127 -12.04 11.05 -31.31
N VAL A 128 -10.91 10.60 -30.75
CA VAL A 128 -9.57 11.04 -31.14
C VAL A 128 -8.86 9.94 -31.90
N GLY A 129 -8.70 10.10 -33.21
CA GLY A 129 -8.03 9.10 -34.01
C GLY A 129 -8.03 9.40 -35.52
N SER A 130 -7.50 8.45 -36.27
CA SER A 130 -7.40 8.54 -37.73
C SER A 130 -8.38 7.58 -38.42
N MET A 131 -9.07 8.07 -39.39
CA MET A 131 -9.96 7.25 -40.25
C MET A 131 -9.20 6.22 -41.10
N GLU A 132 -7.87 6.32 -41.20
CA GLU A 132 -7.05 5.50 -42.09
C GLU A 132 -6.45 4.25 -41.44
N GLN A 133 -6.56 4.09 -40.12
CA GLN A 133 -5.84 3.06 -39.38
C GLN A 133 -6.66 1.82 -38.98
N GLY A 134 -7.80 1.62 -39.55
CA GLY A 134 -8.65 0.45 -39.17
C GLY A 134 -9.41 0.65 -37.87
N LEU A 135 -10.30 -0.27 -37.59
CA LEU A 135 -11.21 -0.16 -36.47
C LEU A 135 -10.61 -0.71 -35.20
N PRO A 136 -10.77 0.01 -34.07
CA PRO A 136 -10.67 -0.66 -32.79
C PRO A 136 -11.80 -1.69 -32.64
N GLU A 137 -11.50 -2.77 -31.98
CA GLU A 137 -12.51 -3.77 -31.61
C GLU A 137 -13.65 -3.10 -30.84
N PRO A 138 -14.92 -3.48 -31.07
CA PRO A 138 -16.02 -3.01 -30.25
C PRO A 138 -15.77 -3.34 -28.79
N GLY A 139 -15.96 -2.38 -27.92
CA GLY A 139 -15.64 -2.56 -26.49
C GLY A 139 -16.24 -1.46 -25.62
N TYR A 140 -15.80 -1.43 -24.40
CA TYR A 140 -16.14 -0.40 -23.42
C TYR A 140 -14.88 0.40 -23.13
N HIS A 141 -14.99 1.70 -23.12
CA HIS A 141 -14.01 2.58 -22.53
C HIS A 141 -14.52 2.99 -21.16
N ILE A 142 -13.65 2.93 -20.17
CA ILE A 142 -13.94 3.40 -18.82
C ILE A 142 -13.08 4.62 -18.61
N ASP A 143 -13.74 5.75 -18.41
CA ASP A 143 -13.10 6.97 -18.00
C ASP A 143 -12.90 6.89 -16.48
N LEU A 144 -11.64 6.87 -16.05
CA LEU A 144 -11.33 6.77 -14.62
C LEU A 144 -11.52 8.15 -13.98
N PRO A 145 -12.21 8.23 -12.83
CA PRO A 145 -12.28 9.48 -12.09
C PRO A 145 -10.88 10.03 -11.79
N ASP A 146 -10.70 11.34 -11.89
CA ASP A 146 -9.41 12.05 -11.65
C ASP A 146 -8.70 11.61 -10.37
N SER A 147 -9.46 11.33 -9.31
CA SER A 147 -8.93 10.86 -8.03
C SER A 147 -8.29 9.48 -8.14
N VAL A 148 -8.80 8.62 -9.01
CA VAL A 148 -8.29 7.27 -9.25
C VAL A 148 -7.03 7.34 -10.10
N GLU A 149 -7.04 8.14 -11.16
CA GLU A 149 -5.85 8.36 -11.99
C GLU A 149 -4.71 8.96 -11.18
N ALA A 150 -4.99 9.95 -10.33
CA ALA A 150 -4.02 10.56 -9.44
C ALA A 150 -3.45 9.52 -8.45
N TRP A 151 -4.30 8.64 -7.90
CA TRP A 151 -3.86 7.58 -6.99
C TRP A 151 -2.96 6.57 -7.72
N LEU A 152 -3.40 6.04 -8.88
CA LEU A 152 -2.62 5.09 -9.68
C LEU A 152 -1.26 5.68 -10.08
N THR A 153 -1.24 6.92 -10.56
CA THR A 153 -0.03 7.62 -10.96
C THR A 153 0.94 7.80 -9.78
N SER A 154 0.42 8.14 -8.60
CA SER A 154 1.25 8.30 -7.39
C SER A 154 1.89 6.98 -6.94
N HIS A 155 1.30 5.85 -7.34
CA HIS A 155 1.83 4.50 -7.08
C HIS A 155 2.66 3.95 -8.26
N GLY A 156 3.02 4.80 -9.22
CA GLY A 156 3.92 4.46 -10.31
C GLY A 156 3.27 3.64 -11.43
N VAL A 157 1.94 3.59 -11.48
CA VAL A 157 1.21 2.89 -12.56
C VAL A 157 1.24 3.73 -13.82
N ASP A 158 1.71 3.15 -14.91
CA ASP A 158 1.67 3.77 -16.24
C ASP A 158 0.30 3.55 -16.87
N LEU A 159 -0.54 4.60 -16.84
CA LEU A 159 -1.90 4.57 -17.37
C LEU A 159 -1.99 4.39 -18.89
N THR A 160 -0.88 4.57 -19.61
CA THR A 160 -0.84 4.34 -21.07
C THR A 160 -0.82 2.86 -21.45
N GLN A 161 -0.59 1.97 -20.47
CA GLN A 161 -0.50 0.54 -20.65
C GLN A 161 -1.72 -0.16 -20.03
N ALA A 162 -2.67 -0.57 -20.87
CA ALA A 162 -3.88 -1.24 -20.38
C ALA A 162 -3.62 -2.50 -19.53
N ALA A 163 -2.50 -3.21 -19.80
CA ALA A 163 -2.10 -4.36 -19.01
C ALA A 163 -1.79 -3.99 -17.55
N ASN A 164 -1.23 -2.81 -17.29
CA ASN A 164 -0.93 -2.35 -15.94
C ASN A 164 -2.20 -2.08 -15.13
N LEU A 165 -3.28 -1.65 -15.78
CA LEU A 165 -4.55 -1.39 -15.11
C LEU A 165 -5.23 -2.68 -14.66
N ALA A 166 -5.06 -3.78 -15.38
CA ALA A 166 -5.65 -5.07 -15.04
C ALA A 166 -5.11 -5.63 -13.72
N ASP A 167 -3.89 -5.25 -13.33
CA ASP A 167 -3.28 -5.67 -12.05
C ASP A 167 -3.86 -4.91 -10.85
N TYR A 168 -4.44 -3.72 -11.08
CA TYR A 168 -4.94 -2.83 -10.01
C TYR A 168 -6.46 -2.71 -9.97
N LEU A 169 -7.14 -3.01 -11.08
CA LEU A 169 -8.58 -2.82 -11.21
C LEU A 169 -9.26 -4.13 -11.55
N SER A 170 -10.23 -4.51 -10.73
CA SER A 170 -11.16 -5.60 -11.02
C SER A 170 -12.54 -5.02 -11.29
N PHE A 171 -13.07 -5.26 -12.46
CA PHE A 171 -14.39 -4.81 -12.87
C PHE A 171 -15.40 -5.95 -12.71
N TYR A 172 -16.46 -5.68 -11.96
CA TYR A 172 -17.58 -6.60 -11.83
C TYR A 172 -18.80 -6.01 -12.54
N TYR A 173 -19.29 -6.70 -13.55
CA TYR A 173 -20.55 -6.36 -14.20
C TYR A 173 -21.68 -7.06 -13.47
N TYR A 174 -22.66 -6.30 -13.01
CA TYR A 174 -23.92 -6.84 -12.50
C TYR A 174 -24.99 -6.59 -13.56
N ASP A 175 -25.45 -7.68 -14.19
CA ASP A 175 -26.65 -7.64 -15.02
C ASP A 175 -27.86 -7.50 -14.09
N GLN A 176 -28.65 -6.43 -14.28
CA GLN A 176 -29.90 -6.19 -13.53
C GLN A 176 -31.11 -6.67 -14.31
#